data_fa2c0d9c98fc767711133cd3a7983834
#
_entry.id   fa2c0d9c98fc767711133cd3a7983834
#
_cell.length_a   1.000
_cell.length_b   1.000
_cell.length_c   1.000
_cell.angle_alpha   90.00
_cell.angle_beta   90.00
_cell.angle_gamma   90.00
#
_symmetry.space_group_name_H-M   'P 1'
#
loop_
_entity.id
_entity.type
_entity.pdbx_description
1 polymer ?
#
loop_
_entity_poly.entity_id
_entity_poly.type
_entity_poly.pdbx_seq_one_letter_code
_entity_poly.pdbx_strand_id
1 'polypeptide(L)'
;MKFDIQQLHWTRIPKKFSITNEQIEIITEPHTDLWQRTYYHFRNDNAPLLQMETEEQFFSFEVKAFFESKQRFDQCGIILYLDSENWIKASVEYENNDFQHLGSVVTNNGYSDWATTEIDSSIKSMWYRLSRREDDFRIEHSFDGINYKQMRICHLEKAKGKIQFGIYACSPENSSFKATFTNMKISS
;
A
#
# COMPACT_ATOMS: atom_id res chain seq x y z
N MET A 1 20.16 -3.31 -3.81
CA MET A 1 19.17 -3.48 -4.94
C MET A 1 18.79 -2.11 -5.51
N LYS A 2 18.46 -1.99 -6.81
CA LYS A 2 18.00 -0.74 -7.44
C LYS A 2 16.56 -0.94 -7.93
N PHE A 3 15.72 0.08 -7.80
CA PHE A 3 14.36 0.03 -8.36
C PHE A 3 14.42 -0.01 -9.89
N ASP A 4 13.67 -0.93 -10.48
CA ASP A 4 13.51 -1.07 -11.92
C ASP A 4 12.04 -1.36 -12.23
N ILE A 5 11.40 -0.44 -12.91
CA ILE A 5 9.98 -0.53 -13.26
C ILE A 5 9.65 -1.75 -14.15
N GLN A 6 10.62 -2.25 -14.90
CA GLN A 6 10.45 -3.44 -15.74
C GLN A 6 10.38 -4.75 -14.94
N GLN A 7 10.81 -4.73 -13.68
CA GLN A 7 10.71 -5.89 -12.78
C GLN A 7 9.35 -5.98 -12.07
N LEU A 8 8.50 -4.96 -12.25
CA LEU A 8 7.17 -4.96 -11.68
C LEU A 8 6.25 -5.94 -12.43
N HIS A 9 5.48 -6.69 -11.65
CA HIS A 9 4.48 -7.61 -12.18
C HIS A 9 3.16 -7.47 -11.41
N TRP A 10 2.05 -7.72 -12.08
CA TRP A 10 0.74 -7.70 -11.47
C TRP A 10 0.44 -9.03 -10.77
N THR A 11 0.07 -8.98 -9.51
CA THR A 11 -0.59 -10.10 -8.84
C THR A 11 -2.05 -10.16 -9.25
N ARG A 12 -2.71 -9.00 -9.33
CA ARG A 12 -4.05 -8.83 -9.91
C ARG A 12 -4.03 -7.58 -10.78
N ILE A 13 -4.26 -7.74 -12.06
CA ILE A 13 -4.21 -6.65 -13.03
C ILE A 13 -5.54 -5.87 -13.04
N PRO A 14 -5.54 -4.53 -12.89
CA PRO A 14 -6.76 -3.74 -13.04
C PRO A 14 -7.17 -3.60 -14.50
N LYS A 15 -8.44 -3.27 -14.77
CA LYS A 15 -8.93 -3.06 -16.15
C LYS A 15 -8.31 -1.84 -16.84
N LYS A 16 -7.94 -0.81 -16.05
CA LYS A 16 -7.36 0.43 -16.59
C LYS A 16 -6.17 0.87 -15.76
N PHE A 17 -5.03 0.95 -16.41
CA PHE A 17 -3.78 1.44 -15.82
C PHE A 17 -2.86 2.01 -16.91
N SER A 18 -1.85 2.76 -16.50
CA SER A 18 -0.72 3.13 -17.35
C SER A 18 0.59 3.01 -16.57
N ILE A 19 1.64 2.59 -17.23
CA ILE A 19 3.00 2.50 -16.68
C ILE A 19 3.94 3.24 -17.62
N THR A 20 4.63 4.25 -17.11
CA THR A 20 5.70 4.98 -17.79
C THR A 20 6.96 4.94 -16.92
N ASN A 21 8.08 5.44 -17.42
CA ASN A 21 9.31 5.52 -16.63
C ASN A 21 9.22 6.47 -15.43
N GLU A 22 8.25 7.39 -15.42
CA GLU A 22 8.12 8.43 -14.40
C GLU A 22 6.98 8.16 -13.41
N GLN A 23 5.90 7.51 -13.87
CA GLN A 23 4.71 7.31 -13.06
C GLN A 23 3.94 6.04 -13.44
N ILE A 24 3.17 5.57 -12.48
CA ILE A 24 2.19 4.49 -12.64
C ILE A 24 0.82 5.05 -12.24
N GLU A 25 -0.17 4.86 -13.09
CA GLU A 25 -1.56 5.21 -12.81
C GLU A 25 -2.41 3.94 -12.73
N ILE A 26 -3.28 3.88 -11.73
CA ILE A 26 -4.27 2.82 -11.54
C ILE A 26 -5.63 3.48 -11.42
N ILE A 27 -6.59 3.07 -12.25
CA ILE A 27 -8.01 3.41 -12.05
C ILE A 27 -8.63 2.26 -11.29
N THR A 28 -9.06 2.52 -10.06
CA THR A 28 -9.64 1.51 -9.20
C THR A 28 -10.98 0.98 -9.72
N GLU A 29 -11.34 -0.21 -9.30
CA GLU A 29 -12.63 -0.83 -9.61
C GLU A 29 -13.47 -0.95 -8.33
N PRO A 30 -14.80 -0.82 -8.44
CA PRO A 30 -15.71 -0.99 -7.31
C PRO A 30 -15.56 -2.36 -6.65
N HIS A 31 -15.80 -2.41 -5.35
CA HIS A 31 -15.83 -3.63 -4.54
C HIS A 31 -14.50 -4.39 -4.52
N THR A 32 -13.40 -3.64 -4.59
CA THR A 32 -12.04 -4.17 -4.42
C THR A 32 -11.48 -3.79 -3.06
N ASP A 33 -10.83 -4.73 -2.36
CA ASP A 33 -10.30 -4.51 -1.02
C ASP A 33 -9.25 -5.57 -0.65
N LEU A 34 -8.58 -5.35 0.48
CA LEU A 34 -7.74 -6.28 1.22
C LEU A 34 -8.12 -6.22 2.69
N TRP A 35 -8.83 -7.23 3.18
CA TRP A 35 -9.21 -7.38 4.58
C TRP A 35 -9.40 -8.85 4.95
N GLN A 36 -8.97 -9.24 6.16
CA GLN A 36 -9.10 -10.60 6.65
C GLN A 36 -9.70 -10.62 8.06
N ARG A 37 -10.95 -11.04 8.15
CA ARG A 37 -11.75 -11.48 9.32
C ARG A 37 -11.94 -10.46 10.45
N THR A 38 -10.86 -9.93 11.01
CA THR A 38 -10.84 -9.18 12.28
C THR A 38 -12.00 -8.20 12.39
N TYR A 39 -12.73 -8.25 13.49
CA TYR A 39 -13.82 -7.37 13.91
C TYR A 39 -15.04 -7.37 12.98
N TYR A 40 -14.86 -7.26 11.66
CA TYR A 40 -15.95 -7.15 10.68
C TYR A 40 -16.41 -8.49 10.11
N HIS A 41 -15.72 -9.59 10.41
CA HIS A 41 -16.05 -10.97 10.04
C HIS A 41 -16.19 -11.27 8.53
N PHE A 42 -15.69 -10.39 7.65
CA PHE A 42 -15.62 -10.64 6.21
C PHE A 42 -14.19 -10.88 5.75
N ARG A 43 -14.06 -11.37 4.52
CA ARG A 43 -12.78 -11.55 3.83
C ARG A 43 -12.90 -10.95 2.44
N ASN A 44 -11.91 -10.16 2.05
CA ASN A 44 -11.74 -9.69 0.68
C ASN A 44 -10.25 -9.68 0.34
N ASP A 45 -9.91 -10.17 -0.84
CA ASP A 45 -8.53 -10.24 -1.34
C ASP A 45 -8.54 -10.11 -2.87
N ASN A 46 -9.03 -8.98 -3.38
CA ASN A 46 -9.18 -8.76 -4.82
C ASN A 46 -8.63 -7.42 -5.32
N ALA A 47 -8.00 -6.62 -4.47
CA ALA A 47 -7.36 -5.36 -4.87
C ALA A 47 -6.23 -5.60 -5.88
N PRO A 48 -6.07 -4.76 -6.91
CA PRO A 48 -4.91 -4.77 -7.79
C PRO A 48 -3.61 -4.50 -7.03
N LEU A 49 -2.60 -5.34 -7.27
CA LEU A 49 -1.27 -5.22 -6.67
C LEU A 49 -0.22 -5.24 -7.79
N LEU A 50 0.66 -4.26 -7.81
CA LEU A 50 1.81 -4.21 -8.70
C LEU A 50 3.08 -4.26 -7.86
N GLN A 51 3.86 -5.31 -8.02
CA GLN A 51 4.93 -5.69 -7.09
C GLN A 51 6.21 -6.11 -7.81
N MET A 52 7.31 -6.04 -7.09
CA MET A 52 8.57 -6.68 -7.45
C MET A 52 8.99 -7.65 -6.34
N GLU A 53 9.85 -8.61 -6.69
CA GLU A 53 10.37 -9.61 -5.78
C GLU A 53 11.78 -9.27 -5.29
N THR A 54 12.13 -9.67 -4.09
CA THR A 54 13.49 -9.59 -3.56
C THR A 54 13.78 -10.63 -2.48
N GLU A 55 15.04 -11.02 -2.39
CA GLU A 55 15.59 -11.80 -1.26
C GLU A 55 16.44 -10.93 -0.32
N GLU A 56 16.63 -9.64 -0.64
CA GLU A 56 17.35 -8.70 0.21
C GLU A 56 16.69 -8.58 1.59
N GLN A 57 17.48 -8.80 2.64
CA GLN A 57 17.01 -8.79 4.03
C GLN A 57 16.99 -7.38 4.63
N PHE A 58 17.70 -6.43 4.02
CA PHE A 58 17.84 -5.06 4.51
C PHE A 58 17.69 -4.09 3.34
N PHE A 59 16.56 -3.41 3.28
CA PHE A 59 16.31 -2.36 2.28
C PHE A 59 15.18 -1.44 2.72
N SER A 60 15.06 -0.31 2.03
CA SER A 60 13.89 0.57 2.13
C SER A 60 13.33 0.84 0.73
N PHE A 61 12.01 0.74 0.57
CA PHE A 61 11.26 1.13 -0.62
C PHE A 61 10.47 2.40 -0.33
N GLU A 62 10.62 3.41 -1.19
CA GLU A 62 9.93 4.69 -1.07
C GLU A 62 9.09 4.95 -2.32
N VAL A 63 7.94 5.60 -2.12
CA VAL A 63 7.04 6.02 -3.20
C VAL A 63 6.19 7.20 -2.76
N LYS A 64 5.85 8.09 -3.70
CA LYS A 64 4.81 9.11 -3.53
C LYS A 64 3.53 8.65 -4.22
N ALA A 65 2.44 8.61 -3.48
CA ALA A 65 1.11 8.35 -3.98
C ALA A 65 0.29 9.65 -4.06
N PHE A 66 -0.41 9.86 -5.16
CA PHE A 66 -1.46 10.87 -5.32
C PHE A 66 -2.80 10.14 -5.45
N PHE A 67 -3.83 10.68 -4.82
CA PHE A 67 -5.14 10.06 -4.77
C PHE A 67 -6.25 11.07 -4.96
N GLU A 68 -7.11 10.79 -5.94
CA GLU A 68 -8.32 11.55 -6.24
C GLU A 68 -9.54 10.81 -5.67
N SER A 69 -9.45 10.39 -4.39
CA SER A 69 -10.49 9.64 -3.69
C SER A 69 -11.84 10.35 -3.73
N LYS A 70 -12.93 9.62 -3.90
CA LYS A 70 -14.28 10.14 -4.11
C LYS A 70 -15.29 9.61 -3.11
N GLN A 71 -15.08 8.39 -2.64
CA GLN A 71 -16.01 7.67 -1.78
C GLN A 71 -15.27 7.10 -0.59
N ARG A 72 -16.00 6.87 0.49
CA ARG A 72 -15.49 6.23 1.70
C ARG A 72 -14.69 4.98 1.37
N PHE A 73 -13.56 4.79 2.05
CA PHE A 73 -12.63 3.69 1.90
C PHE A 73 -11.79 3.67 0.61
N ASP A 74 -12.00 4.58 -0.35
CA ASP A 74 -11.08 4.74 -1.47
C ASP A 74 -9.65 4.91 -0.93
N GLN A 75 -8.71 4.07 -1.37
CA GLN A 75 -7.38 4.02 -0.80
C GLN A 75 -6.31 3.57 -1.79
N CYS A 76 -5.10 4.10 -1.63
CA CYS A 76 -3.92 3.64 -2.35
C CYS A 76 -2.65 3.91 -1.56
N GLY A 77 -1.63 3.08 -1.77
CA GLY A 77 -0.36 3.21 -1.07
C GLY A 77 0.59 2.06 -1.34
N ILE A 78 1.33 1.67 -0.31
CA ILE A 78 2.31 0.58 -0.38
C ILE A 78 1.72 -0.75 0.08
N ILE A 79 2.26 -1.82 -0.47
CA ILE A 79 1.91 -3.20 -0.16
C ILE A 79 3.16 -4.06 -0.06
N LEU A 80 3.17 -4.98 0.90
CA LEU A 80 3.96 -6.20 0.91
C LEU A 80 2.98 -7.35 0.96
N TYR A 81 3.00 -8.24 0.00
CA TYR A 81 2.02 -9.31 -0.11
C TYR A 81 2.69 -10.64 -0.39
N LEU A 82 2.54 -11.58 0.51
CA LEU A 82 3.04 -12.95 0.35
C LEU A 82 1.94 -13.87 -0.18
N ASP A 83 0.79 -13.80 0.45
CA ASP A 83 -0.44 -14.55 0.11
C ASP A 83 -1.66 -13.84 0.74
N SER A 84 -2.87 -14.39 0.53
CA SER A 84 -4.13 -13.83 1.04
C SER A 84 -4.20 -13.69 2.56
N GLU A 85 -3.39 -14.41 3.29
CA GLU A 85 -3.40 -14.45 4.75
C GLU A 85 -2.19 -13.76 5.41
N ASN A 86 -1.21 -13.30 4.59
CA ASN A 86 0.03 -12.71 5.10
C ASN A 86 0.46 -11.52 4.22
N TRP A 87 0.18 -10.31 4.69
CA TRP A 87 0.49 -9.07 3.98
C TRP A 87 0.50 -7.84 4.88
N ILE A 88 1.13 -6.78 4.41
CA ILE A 88 1.17 -5.47 5.05
C ILE A 88 0.75 -4.43 4.02
N LYS A 89 -0.16 -3.52 4.36
CA LYS A 89 -0.47 -2.34 3.54
C LYS A 89 -0.39 -1.06 4.36
N ALA A 90 -0.09 0.06 3.71
CA ALA A 90 -0.22 1.38 4.29
C ALA A 90 -0.75 2.36 3.24
N SER A 91 -1.68 3.20 3.63
CA SER A 91 -2.40 4.12 2.74
C SER A 91 -2.99 5.31 3.48
N VAL A 92 -3.41 6.29 2.71
CA VAL A 92 -4.49 7.18 3.10
C VAL A 92 -5.78 6.57 2.60
N GLU A 93 -6.78 6.47 3.47
CA GLU A 93 -8.10 5.92 3.23
C GLU A 93 -9.15 7.01 3.46
N TYR A 94 -9.89 7.37 2.42
CA TYR A 94 -10.86 8.46 2.48
C TYR A 94 -12.05 8.11 3.37
N GLU A 95 -12.45 8.99 4.26
CA GLU A 95 -13.64 8.82 5.10
C GLU A 95 -14.76 9.76 4.68
N ASN A 96 -14.51 11.06 4.67
CA ASN A 96 -15.48 12.10 4.31
C ASN A 96 -14.76 13.42 3.94
N ASN A 97 -15.53 14.52 3.80
CA ASN A 97 -14.98 15.83 3.43
C ASN A 97 -14.17 16.51 4.55
N ASP A 98 -14.27 16.05 5.79
CA ASP A 98 -13.58 16.66 6.92
C ASP A 98 -12.25 15.97 7.19
N PHE A 99 -12.22 14.65 7.15
CA PHE A 99 -11.02 13.87 7.45
C PHE A 99 -10.92 12.59 6.63
N GLN A 100 -9.73 12.02 6.65
CA GLN A 100 -9.39 10.72 6.11
C GLN A 100 -8.39 10.01 7.04
N HIS A 101 -8.25 8.71 6.90
CA HIS A 101 -7.37 7.91 7.75
C HIS A 101 -6.03 7.66 7.09
N LEU A 102 -4.94 8.16 7.68
CA LEU A 102 -3.61 7.67 7.41
C LEU A 102 -3.41 6.41 8.25
N GLY A 103 -3.29 5.26 7.60
CA GLY A 103 -3.32 3.99 8.31
C GLY A 103 -2.39 2.93 7.75
N SER A 104 -2.27 1.86 8.52
CA SER A 104 -1.58 0.64 8.13
C SER A 104 -2.32 -0.59 8.62
N VAL A 105 -2.30 -1.65 7.82
CA VAL A 105 -2.85 -2.96 8.18
C VAL A 105 -1.74 -3.99 8.09
N VAL A 106 -1.64 -4.82 9.12
CA VAL A 106 -0.78 -6.00 9.11
C VAL A 106 -1.66 -7.22 9.25
N THR A 107 -1.56 -8.13 8.29
CA THR A 107 -2.29 -9.40 8.31
C THR A 107 -1.31 -10.53 8.50
N ASN A 108 -1.44 -11.23 9.61
CA ASN A 108 -0.70 -12.44 9.93
C ASN A 108 -1.68 -13.60 10.08
N ASN A 109 -1.43 -14.71 9.38
CA ASN A 109 -2.23 -15.93 9.46
C ASN A 109 -3.74 -15.68 9.31
N GLY A 110 -4.12 -14.75 8.42
CA GLY A 110 -5.50 -14.44 8.06
C GLY A 110 -6.26 -13.58 9.05
N TYR A 111 -5.58 -12.83 9.92
CA TYR A 111 -6.20 -11.82 10.78
C TYR A 111 -5.54 -10.46 10.58
N SER A 112 -6.35 -9.48 10.20
CA SER A 112 -5.94 -8.10 9.96
C SER A 112 -5.91 -7.29 11.25
N ASP A 113 -4.84 -6.52 11.43
CA ASP A 113 -4.64 -5.58 12.53
C ASP A 113 -4.45 -4.18 11.91
N TRP A 114 -5.41 -3.27 12.17
CA TRP A 114 -5.48 -1.95 11.58
C TRP A 114 -5.24 -0.85 12.62
N ALA A 115 -4.34 0.08 12.29
CA ALA A 115 -4.08 1.28 13.08
C ALA A 115 -4.20 2.52 12.20
N THR A 116 -4.83 3.59 12.71
CA THR A 116 -5.11 4.82 11.98
C THR A 116 -4.78 6.07 12.78
N THR A 117 -4.53 7.16 12.04
CA THR A 117 -4.51 8.53 12.51
C THR A 117 -5.34 9.39 11.58
N GLU A 118 -6.20 10.23 12.10
CA GLU A 118 -6.99 11.17 11.30
C GLU A 118 -6.08 12.27 10.73
N ILE A 119 -6.24 12.57 9.46
CA ILE A 119 -5.60 13.68 8.76
C ILE A 119 -6.64 14.44 7.94
N ASP A 120 -6.34 15.69 7.62
CA ASP A 120 -7.22 16.55 6.83
C ASP A 120 -7.50 15.96 5.44
N SER A 121 -8.76 15.96 5.01
CA SER A 121 -9.19 15.43 3.71
C SER A 121 -8.69 16.24 2.50
N SER A 122 -8.21 17.47 2.72
CA SER A 122 -7.56 18.28 1.67
C SER A 122 -6.20 17.75 1.25
N ILE A 123 -5.57 16.88 2.03
CA ILE A 123 -4.32 16.21 1.67
C ILE A 123 -4.59 15.23 0.52
N LYS A 124 -3.95 15.41 -0.63
CA LYS A 124 -4.15 14.61 -1.85
C LYS A 124 -2.91 13.86 -2.31
N SER A 125 -1.86 13.88 -1.51
CA SER A 125 -0.67 13.05 -1.76
C SER A 125 0.02 12.68 -0.45
N MET A 126 0.70 11.54 -0.47
CA MET A 126 1.47 11.04 0.66
C MET A 126 2.70 10.29 0.17
N TRP A 127 3.82 10.50 0.83
CA TRP A 127 5.00 9.68 0.68
C TRP A 127 4.98 8.54 1.69
N TYR A 128 5.32 7.35 1.23
CA TYR A 128 5.47 6.18 2.08
C TYR A 128 6.88 5.62 1.97
N ARG A 129 7.36 5.05 3.08
CA ARG A 129 8.57 4.25 3.12
C ARG A 129 8.32 2.96 3.88
N LEU A 130 8.61 1.83 3.24
CA LEU A 130 8.64 0.50 3.82
C LEU A 130 10.09 0.08 3.97
N SER A 131 10.55 -0.12 5.18
CA SER A 131 11.89 -0.63 5.47
C SER A 131 11.81 -2.05 5.99
N ARG A 132 12.63 -2.94 5.43
CA ARG A 132 12.78 -4.34 5.84
C ARG A 132 14.03 -4.53 6.69
N ARG A 133 13.91 -5.31 7.76
CA ARG A 133 15.01 -5.90 8.52
C ARG A 133 14.67 -7.35 8.83
N GLU A 134 15.15 -8.26 7.98
CA GLU A 134 14.80 -9.69 8.02
C GLU A 134 13.28 -9.89 7.82
N ASP A 135 12.54 -10.36 8.82
CA ASP A 135 11.09 -10.53 8.83
C ASP A 135 10.34 -9.43 9.62
N ASP A 136 11.07 -8.36 10.00
CA ASP A 136 10.53 -7.16 10.63
C ASP A 136 10.45 -5.98 9.66
N PHE A 137 9.42 -5.16 9.84
CA PHE A 137 9.15 -4.02 8.96
C PHE A 137 8.87 -2.75 9.74
N ARG A 138 9.38 -1.63 9.21
CA ARG A 138 9.01 -0.30 9.63
C ARG A 138 8.30 0.41 8.49
N ILE A 139 7.14 0.99 8.80
CA ILE A 139 6.35 1.81 7.89
C ILE A 139 6.44 3.25 8.36
N GLU A 140 6.73 4.13 7.42
CA GLU A 140 6.82 5.57 7.66
C GLU A 140 6.05 6.32 6.58
N HIS A 141 5.60 7.53 6.92
CA HIS A 141 4.99 8.48 5.99
C HIS A 141 5.73 9.81 6.02
N SER A 142 5.55 10.61 4.96
CA SER A 142 6.01 11.99 4.92
C SER A 142 5.10 12.84 4.03
N PHE A 143 4.87 14.09 4.40
CA PHE A 143 4.13 15.04 3.59
C PHE A 143 5.02 15.73 2.55
N ASP A 144 6.32 15.79 2.78
CA ASP A 144 7.30 16.52 1.96
C ASP A 144 8.34 15.63 1.25
N GLY A 145 8.38 14.32 1.59
CA GLY A 145 9.36 13.37 1.07
C GLY A 145 10.75 13.49 1.71
N ILE A 146 10.91 14.31 2.74
CA ILE A 146 12.17 14.58 3.46
C ILE A 146 12.05 14.14 4.91
N ASN A 147 11.01 14.62 5.59
CA ASN A 147 10.78 14.39 7.01
C ASN A 147 9.84 13.20 7.20
N TYR A 148 10.40 12.02 7.38
CA TYR A 148 9.63 10.79 7.60
C TYR A 148 9.30 10.59 9.07
N LYS A 149 8.05 10.22 9.34
CA LYS A 149 7.52 9.87 10.65
C LYS A 149 7.09 8.42 10.68
N GLN A 150 7.42 7.73 11.75
CA GLN A 150 7.02 6.34 11.95
C GLN A 150 5.49 6.22 12.07
N MET A 151 4.90 5.33 11.29
CA MET A 151 3.52 4.89 11.43
C MET A 151 3.43 3.60 12.23
N ARG A 152 4.32 2.64 11.92
CA ARG A 152 4.27 1.31 12.53
C ARG A 152 5.61 0.61 12.47
N ILE A 153 5.90 -0.19 13.49
CA ILE A 153 6.86 -1.29 13.46
C ILE A 153 6.05 -2.57 13.62
N CYS A 154 6.31 -3.57 12.79
CA CYS A 154 5.58 -4.82 12.80
C CYS A 154 6.44 -5.99 12.35
N HIS A 155 5.99 -7.17 12.73
CA HIS A 155 6.54 -8.46 12.32
C HIS A 155 5.59 -9.15 11.35
N LEU A 156 6.13 -9.79 10.31
CA LEU A 156 5.36 -10.64 9.40
C LEU A 156 5.99 -12.05 9.41
N GLU A 157 5.42 -12.95 10.18
CA GLU A 157 5.97 -14.27 10.53
C GLU A 157 6.46 -15.09 9.32
N LYS A 158 5.74 -14.95 8.18
CA LYS A 158 6.06 -15.69 6.94
C LYS A 158 6.95 -14.93 5.96
N ALA A 159 7.42 -13.73 6.29
CA ALA A 159 8.26 -12.92 5.41
C ALA A 159 9.73 -13.36 5.42
N LYS A 160 9.99 -14.67 5.47
CA LYS A 160 11.33 -15.26 5.47
C LYS A 160 11.79 -15.49 4.03
N GLY A 161 13.03 -15.09 3.74
CA GLY A 161 13.60 -15.25 2.39
C GLY A 161 13.00 -14.29 1.38
N LYS A 162 12.47 -14.84 0.28
CA LYS A 162 11.88 -14.05 -0.82
C LYS A 162 10.55 -13.41 -0.43
N ILE A 163 10.40 -12.12 -0.70
CA ILE A 163 9.17 -11.35 -0.50
C ILE A 163 8.77 -10.61 -1.77
N GLN A 164 7.52 -10.17 -1.82
CA GLN A 164 6.98 -9.28 -2.86
C GLN A 164 6.49 -7.99 -2.22
N PHE A 165 6.85 -6.84 -2.78
CA PHE A 165 6.44 -5.53 -2.30
C PHE A 165 6.23 -4.57 -3.47
N GLY A 166 5.46 -3.52 -3.25
CA GLY A 166 5.16 -2.53 -4.28
C GLY A 166 4.02 -1.61 -3.91
N ILE A 167 3.08 -1.44 -4.82
CA ILE A 167 1.97 -0.51 -4.71
C ILE A 167 0.62 -1.22 -4.92
N TYR A 168 -0.44 -0.60 -4.37
CA TYR A 168 -1.81 -1.05 -4.55
C TYR A 168 -2.78 0.13 -4.57
N ALA A 169 -3.97 -0.09 -5.13
CA ALA A 169 -5.09 0.84 -5.04
C ALA A 169 -6.41 0.06 -5.10
N CYS A 170 -7.41 0.48 -4.32
CA CYS A 170 -8.72 -0.15 -4.32
C CYS A 170 -9.85 0.79 -3.91
N SER A 171 -11.07 0.40 -4.26
CA SER A 171 -12.33 1.08 -3.91
C SER A 171 -13.29 0.05 -3.33
N PRO A 172 -13.37 -0.09 -1.99
CA PRO A 172 -14.25 -1.07 -1.33
C PRO A 172 -15.74 -0.86 -1.62
N GLU A 173 -16.15 0.40 -1.72
CA GLU A 173 -17.53 0.78 -2.07
C GLU A 173 -17.76 0.81 -3.59
N ASN A 174 -18.96 1.23 -4.01
CA ASN A 174 -19.28 1.41 -5.43
C ASN A 174 -18.64 2.70 -5.97
N SER A 175 -17.32 2.71 -6.06
CA SER A 175 -16.50 3.84 -6.45
C SER A 175 -15.40 3.45 -7.44
N SER A 176 -14.84 4.46 -8.09
CA SER A 176 -13.64 4.37 -8.91
C SER A 176 -12.91 5.70 -8.87
N PHE A 177 -11.64 5.69 -8.52
CA PHE A 177 -10.80 6.88 -8.51
C PHE A 177 -9.46 6.61 -9.20
N LYS A 178 -8.73 7.69 -9.48
CA LYS A 178 -7.37 7.60 -10.03
C LYS A 178 -6.34 7.71 -8.91
N ALA A 179 -5.51 6.67 -8.79
CA ALA A 179 -4.30 6.64 -7.99
C ALA A 179 -3.08 6.82 -8.90
N THR A 180 -2.16 7.72 -8.56
CA THR A 180 -0.93 7.95 -9.31
C THR A 180 0.27 7.79 -8.39
N PHE A 181 1.26 7.02 -8.82
CA PHE A 181 2.47 6.73 -8.05
C PHE A 181 3.70 7.24 -8.79
N THR A 182 4.56 7.95 -8.08
CA THR A 182 5.79 8.55 -8.61
C THR A 182 6.96 8.37 -7.65
N ASN A 183 8.18 8.72 -8.08
CA ASN A 183 9.36 8.77 -7.22
C ASN A 183 9.68 7.45 -6.51
N MET A 184 9.40 6.33 -7.16
CA MET A 184 9.71 5.01 -6.61
C MET A 184 11.22 4.79 -6.57
N LYS A 185 11.74 4.46 -5.42
CA LYS A 185 13.16 4.16 -5.24
C LYS A 185 13.39 3.11 -4.17
N ILE A 186 14.53 2.43 -4.26
CA ILE A 186 15.02 1.48 -3.27
C ILE A 186 16.39 1.97 -2.80
N SER A 187 16.61 1.88 -1.50
CA SER A 187 17.90 2.11 -0.85
C SER A 187 18.23 0.93 0.08
N SER A 188 19.52 0.62 0.20
CA SER A 188 20.09 -0.39 1.11
C SER A 188 20.68 0.32 2.31
#